data_c8c8c984ef4132904793324219033cec
#
_entry.id   c8c8c984ef4132904793324219033cec
#
_cell.length_a   1.000
_cell.length_b   1.000
_cell.length_c   1.000
_cell.angle_alpha   90.00
_cell.angle_beta   90.00
_cell.angle_gamma   90.00
#
_symmetry.space_group_name_H-M   'P 1'
#
loop_
_entity.id
_entity.type
_entity.pdbx_description
1 polymer ?
#
loop_
_entity_poly.entity_id
_entity_poly.type
_entity_poly.pdbx_seq_one_letter_code
_entity_poly.pdbx_strand_id
1 'polypeptide(L)'
;MNNNEACAAYFKGNPAYRRCFLEFEKKWNSYGRAKGIITLKHTSEEERRAIGGILGKTFYEDAIRFPFAEFEKGLQSTKFAPVNFEEVLEAYFGRKMITTQKMRMEEERSRAELFETVEGCLAEGAGPDSVVVSWLREMYSKKKFGYQTVIREYGKDRERTEKLLKTVGRALILLEDIRETQEEYPLAVFSAEISGNPHYFDQGTTAGQLLVHGMCYAARTDYPENAHRWRELLLSNGIVPDNISSIVHIYGLRLQIGGDWH
;
A
#
# COMPACT_ATOMS: atom_id res chain seq x y z
N MET A 1 -37.79 11.33 -5.19
CA MET A 1 -37.29 9.96 -4.96
C MET A 1 -37.44 9.21 -6.26
N ASN A 2 -36.36 8.80 -6.86
CA ASN A 2 -36.41 8.05 -8.13
C ASN A 2 -36.81 6.58 -7.87
N ASN A 3 -37.10 5.81 -8.93
CA ASN A 3 -37.52 4.42 -8.78
C ASN A 3 -36.46 3.54 -8.07
N ASN A 4 -35.19 3.80 -8.28
CA ASN A 4 -34.08 3.07 -7.65
C ASN A 4 -34.01 3.35 -6.15
N GLU A 5 -34.16 4.60 -5.73
CA GLU A 5 -34.20 4.99 -4.32
C GLU A 5 -35.43 4.41 -3.61
N ALA A 6 -36.60 4.45 -4.27
CA ALA A 6 -37.84 3.88 -3.72
C ALA A 6 -37.71 2.35 -3.57
N CYS A 7 -37.13 1.67 -4.54
CA CYS A 7 -36.80 0.25 -4.52
C CYS A 7 -35.84 -0.08 -3.37
N ALA A 8 -34.75 0.65 -3.25
CA ALA A 8 -33.76 0.48 -2.19
C ALA A 8 -34.35 0.68 -0.79
N ALA A 9 -35.20 1.72 -0.62
CA ALA A 9 -35.88 2.00 0.64
C ALA A 9 -36.82 0.86 1.05
N TYR A 10 -37.57 0.30 0.09
CA TYR A 10 -38.42 -0.87 0.33
C TYR A 10 -37.63 -2.06 0.86
N PHE A 11 -36.50 -2.42 0.20
CA PHE A 11 -35.66 -3.53 0.64
C PHE A 11 -34.97 -3.25 1.97
N LYS A 12 -34.54 -2.01 2.20
CA LYS A 12 -33.90 -1.61 3.46
C LYS A 12 -34.88 -1.65 4.64
N GLY A 13 -36.15 -1.36 4.40
CA GLY A 13 -37.22 -1.43 5.39
C GLY A 13 -37.69 -2.85 5.72
N ASN A 14 -37.29 -3.87 4.93
CA ASN A 14 -37.67 -5.26 5.16
C ASN A 14 -36.45 -6.14 5.51
N PRO A 15 -36.30 -6.55 6.80
CA PRO A 15 -35.16 -7.35 7.26
C PRO A 15 -34.97 -8.67 6.52
N ALA A 16 -36.02 -9.26 5.93
CA ALA A 16 -35.97 -10.51 5.19
C ALA A 16 -35.05 -10.47 3.97
N TYR A 17 -34.75 -9.29 3.43
CA TYR A 17 -33.82 -9.15 2.31
C TYR A 17 -32.37 -8.86 2.72
N ARG A 18 -32.10 -8.54 4.00
CA ARG A 18 -30.78 -8.07 4.45
C ARG A 18 -29.65 -9.02 4.07
N ARG A 19 -29.80 -10.31 4.36
CA ARG A 19 -28.77 -11.32 4.05
C ARG A 19 -28.58 -11.49 2.54
N CYS A 20 -29.64 -11.43 1.79
CA CYS A 20 -29.62 -11.49 0.33
C CYS A 20 -28.82 -10.31 -0.26
N PHE A 21 -29.08 -9.09 0.20
CA PHE A 21 -28.37 -7.90 -0.25
C PHE A 21 -26.87 -7.93 0.11
N LEU A 22 -26.49 -8.46 1.27
CA LEU A 22 -25.08 -8.69 1.61
C LEU A 22 -24.39 -9.67 0.65
N GLU A 23 -25.08 -10.72 0.20
CA GLU A 23 -24.54 -11.63 -0.82
C GLU A 23 -24.49 -10.97 -2.22
N PHE A 24 -25.47 -10.13 -2.56
CA PHE A 24 -25.44 -9.34 -3.79
C PHE A 24 -24.23 -8.40 -3.81
N GLU A 25 -23.96 -7.70 -2.73
CA GLU A 25 -22.79 -6.83 -2.60
C GLU A 25 -21.48 -7.58 -2.85
N LYS A 26 -21.29 -8.74 -2.19
CA LYS A 26 -20.09 -9.58 -2.39
C LYS A 26 -19.93 -9.99 -3.85
N LYS A 27 -20.99 -10.42 -4.51
CA LYS A 27 -20.96 -10.83 -5.92
C LYS A 27 -20.76 -9.64 -6.85
N TRP A 28 -21.42 -8.51 -6.58
CA TRP A 28 -21.23 -7.28 -7.35
C TRP A 28 -19.79 -6.79 -7.28
N ASN A 29 -19.22 -6.74 -6.08
CA ASN A 29 -17.82 -6.35 -5.89
C ASN A 29 -16.84 -7.26 -6.64
N SER A 30 -17.18 -8.53 -6.81
CA SER A 30 -16.35 -9.50 -7.55
C SER A 30 -16.50 -9.38 -9.07
N TYR A 31 -17.71 -9.12 -9.58
CA TYR A 31 -18.01 -9.26 -11.02
C TYR A 31 -18.43 -7.95 -11.70
N GLY A 32 -18.80 -6.91 -10.97
CA GLY A 32 -19.33 -5.65 -11.52
C GLY A 32 -20.67 -5.77 -12.22
N ARG A 33 -21.40 -6.85 -11.99
CA ARG A 33 -22.71 -7.15 -12.58
C ARG A 33 -23.41 -8.26 -11.80
N ALA A 34 -24.71 -8.44 -12.02
CA ALA A 34 -25.49 -9.52 -11.43
C ALA A 34 -25.09 -10.88 -12.02
N LYS A 35 -23.97 -11.43 -11.54
CA LYS A 35 -23.42 -12.73 -11.99
C LYS A 35 -23.17 -13.65 -10.80
N GLY A 36 -23.31 -14.96 -11.05
CA GLY A 36 -23.06 -16.02 -10.10
C GLY A 36 -24.32 -16.47 -9.37
N ILE A 37 -24.13 -17.38 -8.45
CA ILE A 37 -25.20 -18.00 -7.66
C ILE A 37 -25.22 -17.37 -6.27
N ILE A 38 -26.39 -16.96 -5.83
CA ILE A 38 -26.67 -16.57 -4.45
C ILE A 38 -27.08 -17.82 -3.70
N THR A 39 -26.48 -18.04 -2.53
CA THR A 39 -26.81 -19.17 -1.67
C THR A 39 -27.00 -18.65 -0.25
N LEU A 40 -28.18 -18.87 0.31
CA LEU A 40 -28.51 -18.55 1.70
C LEU A 40 -28.86 -19.85 2.41
N LYS A 41 -28.14 -20.19 3.47
CA LYS A 41 -28.40 -21.35 4.32
C LYS A 41 -29.17 -20.93 5.56
N HIS A 42 -29.93 -21.82 6.14
CA HIS A 42 -30.72 -21.59 7.36
C HIS A 42 -31.61 -20.35 7.22
N THR A 43 -32.41 -20.32 6.16
CA THR A 43 -33.32 -19.20 5.87
C THR A 43 -34.61 -19.34 6.68
N SER A 44 -35.11 -18.20 7.15
CA SER A 44 -36.44 -18.15 7.78
C SER A 44 -37.54 -18.28 6.74
N GLU A 45 -38.76 -18.59 7.19
CA GLU A 45 -39.92 -18.63 6.31
C GLU A 45 -40.19 -17.29 5.66
N GLU A 46 -39.96 -16.19 6.40
CA GLU A 46 -40.12 -14.82 5.90
C GLU A 46 -39.13 -14.52 4.78
N GLU A 47 -37.85 -14.92 4.95
CA GLU A 47 -36.80 -14.75 3.90
C GLU A 47 -37.20 -15.54 2.64
N ARG A 48 -37.62 -16.81 2.79
CA ARG A 48 -38.03 -17.63 1.65
C ARG A 48 -39.24 -17.05 0.91
N ARG A 49 -40.23 -16.55 1.65
CA ARG A 49 -41.42 -15.94 1.06
C ARG A 49 -41.10 -14.63 0.35
N ALA A 50 -40.27 -13.75 1.00
CA ALA A 50 -39.88 -12.47 0.45
C ALA A 50 -39.06 -12.62 -0.84
N ILE A 51 -38.01 -13.43 -0.80
CA ILE A 51 -37.12 -13.67 -1.97
C ILE A 51 -37.92 -14.41 -3.07
N GLY A 52 -38.73 -15.41 -2.70
CA GLY A 52 -39.58 -16.14 -3.62
C GLY A 52 -40.57 -15.23 -4.36
N GLY A 53 -41.11 -14.22 -3.68
CA GLY A 53 -42.02 -13.25 -4.30
C GLY A 53 -41.35 -12.44 -5.42
N ILE A 54 -40.09 -12.10 -5.31
CA ILE A 54 -39.36 -11.41 -6.38
C ILE A 54 -39.00 -12.36 -7.52
N LEU A 55 -38.64 -13.61 -7.17
CA LEU A 55 -38.22 -14.63 -8.17
C LEU A 55 -39.41 -15.34 -8.86
N GLY A 56 -40.62 -15.12 -8.38
CA GLY A 56 -41.79 -15.90 -8.85
C GLY A 56 -41.70 -17.39 -8.52
N LYS A 57 -41.02 -17.76 -7.42
CA LYS A 57 -40.73 -19.14 -7.00
C LYS A 57 -41.13 -19.39 -5.56
N THR A 58 -41.46 -20.63 -5.22
CA THR A 58 -41.66 -21.03 -3.82
C THR A 58 -40.50 -21.89 -3.36
N PHE A 59 -39.94 -21.57 -2.19
CA PHE A 59 -38.86 -22.31 -1.57
C PHE A 59 -39.37 -23.05 -0.32
N TYR A 60 -39.16 -24.34 -0.29
CA TYR A 60 -39.60 -25.24 0.80
C TYR A 60 -38.45 -25.59 1.74
N GLU A 61 -37.23 -25.63 1.21
CA GLU A 61 -36.02 -25.96 1.98
C GLU A 61 -35.51 -24.77 2.73
N ASP A 62 -34.78 -25.01 3.82
CA ASP A 62 -34.13 -23.99 4.63
C ASP A 62 -32.91 -23.33 3.95
N ALA A 63 -32.43 -23.91 2.85
CA ALA A 63 -31.40 -23.37 1.99
C ALA A 63 -31.98 -22.97 0.63
N ILE A 64 -31.86 -21.70 0.28
CA ILE A 64 -32.27 -21.21 -1.04
C ILE A 64 -31.08 -20.91 -1.92
N ARG A 65 -31.22 -21.23 -3.19
CA ARG A 65 -30.17 -21.03 -4.18
C ARG A 65 -30.80 -20.59 -5.50
N PHE A 66 -30.24 -19.46 -6.04
CA PHE A 66 -30.73 -18.91 -7.31
C PHE A 66 -29.63 -18.09 -8.00
N PRO A 67 -29.69 -17.97 -9.35
CA PRO A 67 -28.83 -17.07 -10.09
C PRO A 67 -29.11 -15.61 -9.73
N PHE A 68 -28.07 -14.82 -9.49
CA PHE A 68 -28.21 -13.42 -9.17
C PHE A 68 -28.98 -12.63 -10.25
N ALA A 69 -28.71 -12.93 -11.53
CA ALA A 69 -29.40 -12.31 -12.66
C ALA A 69 -30.93 -12.55 -12.66
N GLU A 70 -31.41 -13.66 -12.08
CA GLU A 70 -32.85 -13.88 -11.96
C GLU A 70 -33.51 -12.89 -10.99
N PHE A 71 -32.83 -12.53 -9.90
CA PHE A 71 -33.35 -11.53 -8.98
C PHE A 71 -33.41 -10.15 -9.63
N GLU A 72 -32.33 -9.75 -10.33
CA GLU A 72 -32.29 -8.51 -11.11
C GLU A 72 -33.44 -8.47 -12.14
N LYS A 73 -33.63 -9.56 -12.88
CA LYS A 73 -34.75 -9.69 -13.83
C LYS A 73 -36.11 -9.63 -13.13
N GLY A 74 -36.25 -10.26 -11.97
CA GLY A 74 -37.50 -10.25 -11.17
C GLY A 74 -37.88 -8.84 -10.75
N LEU A 75 -36.92 -7.98 -10.46
CA LEU A 75 -37.18 -6.57 -10.11
C LEU A 75 -37.84 -5.78 -11.23
N GLN A 76 -37.54 -6.11 -12.49
CA GLN A 76 -38.16 -5.47 -13.64
C GLN A 76 -39.64 -5.84 -13.82
N SER A 77 -40.13 -6.79 -13.05
CA SER A 77 -41.55 -7.17 -12.99
C SER A 77 -42.28 -6.60 -11.77
N THR A 78 -41.59 -5.79 -10.96
CA THR A 78 -42.16 -5.14 -9.78
C THR A 78 -42.73 -3.76 -10.09
N LYS A 79 -43.46 -3.18 -9.15
CA LYS A 79 -43.96 -1.80 -9.23
C LYS A 79 -42.86 -0.72 -9.33
N PHE A 80 -41.60 -1.10 -9.11
CA PHE A 80 -40.46 -0.18 -9.17
C PHE A 80 -39.85 -0.09 -10.56
N ALA A 81 -40.24 -0.97 -11.48
CA ALA A 81 -39.67 -0.97 -12.84
C ALA A 81 -39.93 0.35 -13.59
N PRO A 82 -39.00 0.83 -14.43
CA PRO A 82 -37.67 0.25 -14.65
C PRO A 82 -36.70 0.64 -13.53
N VAL A 83 -35.82 -0.28 -13.14
CA VAL A 83 -34.76 -0.03 -12.15
C VAL A 83 -33.38 -0.43 -12.67
N ASN A 84 -32.38 0.38 -12.29
CA ASN A 84 -30.96 0.02 -12.42
C ASN A 84 -30.50 -0.63 -11.13
N PHE A 85 -30.10 -1.90 -11.19
CA PHE A 85 -29.80 -2.64 -9.97
C PHE A 85 -28.51 -2.15 -9.27
N GLU A 86 -27.54 -1.62 -10.02
CA GLU A 86 -26.34 -0.99 -9.43
C GLU A 86 -26.75 0.21 -8.56
N GLU A 87 -27.60 1.10 -9.08
CA GLU A 87 -28.11 2.24 -8.35
C GLU A 87 -28.97 1.84 -7.14
N VAL A 88 -29.71 0.74 -7.25
CA VAL A 88 -30.45 0.16 -6.12
C VAL A 88 -29.50 -0.30 -5.02
N LEU A 89 -28.41 -0.98 -5.36
CA LEU A 89 -27.39 -1.40 -4.39
C LEU A 89 -26.70 -0.19 -3.77
N GLU A 90 -26.31 0.81 -4.56
CA GLU A 90 -25.69 2.05 -4.08
C GLU A 90 -26.60 2.78 -3.07
N ALA A 91 -27.88 2.94 -3.40
CA ALA A 91 -28.86 3.56 -2.52
C ALA A 91 -29.14 2.72 -1.24
N TYR A 92 -29.15 1.38 -1.38
CA TYR A 92 -29.33 0.47 -0.25
C TYR A 92 -28.18 0.58 0.75
N PHE A 93 -26.93 0.55 0.28
CA PHE A 93 -25.73 0.62 1.13
C PHE A 93 -25.29 2.04 1.45
N GLY A 94 -25.82 3.05 0.76
CA GLY A 94 -25.46 4.46 0.93
C GLY A 94 -24.04 4.78 0.44
N ARG A 95 -23.50 3.99 -0.50
CA ARG A 95 -22.15 4.15 -1.06
C ARG A 95 -22.07 3.63 -2.49
N LYS A 96 -21.10 4.16 -3.24
CA LYS A 96 -20.78 3.68 -4.60
C LYS A 96 -20.37 2.21 -4.59
N MET A 97 -20.86 1.47 -5.58
CA MET A 97 -20.45 0.08 -5.80
C MET A 97 -19.16 0.04 -6.63
N ILE A 98 -18.04 -0.25 -5.96
CA ILE A 98 -16.73 -0.30 -6.61
C ILE A 98 -16.28 -1.76 -6.69
N THR A 99 -16.01 -2.24 -7.91
CA THR A 99 -15.52 -3.62 -8.09
C THR A 99 -14.09 -3.76 -7.59
N THR A 100 -13.75 -4.96 -7.11
CA THR A 100 -12.37 -5.31 -6.73
C THR A 100 -11.38 -5.04 -7.86
N GLN A 101 -11.79 -5.24 -9.11
CA GLN A 101 -10.96 -4.94 -10.27
C GLN A 101 -10.71 -3.43 -10.41
N LYS A 102 -11.76 -2.60 -10.33
CA LYS A 102 -11.61 -1.13 -10.37
C LYS A 102 -10.73 -0.62 -9.22
N MET A 103 -10.93 -1.15 -8.01
CA MET A 103 -10.09 -0.79 -6.86
C MET A 103 -8.61 -1.12 -7.11
N ARG A 104 -8.31 -2.32 -7.63
CA ARG A 104 -6.93 -2.72 -7.95
C ARG A 104 -6.31 -1.85 -9.05
N MET A 105 -7.08 -1.51 -10.08
CA MET A 105 -6.62 -0.62 -11.15
C MET A 105 -6.32 0.79 -10.63
N GLU A 106 -7.18 1.35 -9.78
CA GLU A 106 -6.99 2.66 -9.19
C GLU A 106 -5.77 2.69 -8.25
N GLU A 107 -5.60 1.63 -7.45
CA GLU A 107 -4.44 1.47 -6.58
C GLU A 107 -3.12 1.35 -7.37
N GLU A 108 -3.11 0.57 -8.45
CA GLU A 108 -1.93 0.45 -9.31
C GLU A 108 -1.63 1.77 -10.04
N ARG A 109 -2.66 2.48 -10.51
CA ARG A 109 -2.50 3.82 -11.09
C ARG A 109 -1.91 4.80 -10.09
N SER A 110 -2.43 4.81 -8.87
CA SER A 110 -1.94 5.70 -7.80
C SER A 110 -0.50 5.39 -7.40
N ARG A 111 -0.08 4.11 -7.48
CA ARG A 111 1.34 3.72 -7.31
C ARG A 111 2.20 4.19 -8.48
N ALA A 112 1.73 4.02 -9.72
CA ALA A 112 2.45 4.51 -10.90
C ALA A 112 2.71 6.02 -10.79
N GLU A 113 1.69 6.81 -10.46
CA GLU A 113 1.78 8.25 -10.26
C GLU A 113 2.83 8.65 -9.20
N LEU A 114 2.96 7.87 -8.10
CA LEU A 114 4.00 8.10 -7.11
C LEU A 114 5.39 7.99 -7.74
N PHE A 115 5.65 6.88 -8.44
CA PHE A 115 6.96 6.63 -9.04
C PHE A 115 7.27 7.64 -10.15
N GLU A 116 6.31 7.99 -11.00
CA GLU A 116 6.45 9.01 -12.04
C GLU A 116 6.76 10.39 -11.45
N THR A 117 6.08 10.77 -10.36
CA THR A 117 6.32 12.06 -9.67
C THR A 117 7.74 12.13 -9.07
N VAL A 118 8.20 11.04 -8.44
CA VAL A 118 9.54 10.99 -7.87
C VAL A 118 10.59 10.94 -8.96
N GLU A 119 10.38 10.14 -10.00
CA GLU A 119 11.26 10.06 -11.17
C GLU A 119 11.46 11.42 -11.83
N GLY A 120 10.36 12.14 -12.13
CA GLY A 120 10.44 13.49 -12.70
C GLY A 120 11.26 14.44 -11.84
N CYS A 121 11.02 14.45 -10.53
CA CYS A 121 11.76 15.30 -9.59
C CYS A 121 13.27 14.97 -9.56
N LEU A 122 13.66 13.71 -9.61
CA LEU A 122 15.06 13.30 -9.58
C LEU A 122 15.75 13.48 -10.94
N ALA A 123 15.02 13.30 -12.03
CA ALA A 123 15.52 13.54 -13.38
C ALA A 123 15.88 15.02 -13.64
N GLU A 124 15.18 15.96 -13.00
CA GLU A 124 15.53 17.39 -13.06
C GLU A 124 16.92 17.67 -12.46
N GLY A 125 17.33 16.94 -11.42
CA GLY A 125 18.62 17.12 -10.74
C GLY A 125 19.76 16.30 -11.35
N ALA A 126 19.51 15.04 -11.70
CA ALA A 126 20.54 14.09 -12.11
C ALA A 126 20.51 13.71 -13.59
N GLY A 127 19.49 14.16 -14.31
CA GLY A 127 19.25 13.76 -15.71
C GLY A 127 18.44 12.47 -15.83
N PRO A 128 17.71 12.30 -16.97
CA PRO A 128 16.77 11.20 -17.18
C PRO A 128 17.42 9.81 -17.32
N ASP A 129 18.69 9.76 -17.65
CA ASP A 129 19.47 8.53 -17.84
C ASP A 129 20.38 8.20 -16.67
N SER A 130 20.26 8.92 -15.54
CA SER A 130 21.05 8.68 -14.35
C SER A 130 20.76 7.31 -13.71
N VAL A 131 21.72 6.81 -12.95
CA VAL A 131 21.59 5.52 -12.24
C VAL A 131 20.41 5.53 -11.27
N VAL A 132 20.17 6.66 -10.59
CA VAL A 132 19.07 6.80 -9.62
C VAL A 132 17.70 6.73 -10.30
N VAL A 133 17.54 7.36 -11.46
CA VAL A 133 16.31 7.30 -12.25
C VAL A 133 16.08 5.88 -12.79
N SER A 134 17.13 5.25 -13.31
CA SER A 134 17.09 3.85 -13.77
C SER A 134 16.73 2.89 -12.64
N TRP A 135 17.26 3.09 -11.43
CA TRP A 135 16.91 2.33 -10.25
C TRP A 135 15.42 2.43 -9.90
N LEU A 136 14.83 3.63 -9.93
CA LEU A 136 13.40 3.82 -9.67
C LEU A 136 12.52 3.13 -10.72
N ARG A 137 12.85 3.28 -12.01
CA ARG A 137 12.14 2.63 -13.11
C ARG A 137 12.17 1.11 -12.97
N GLU A 138 13.34 0.54 -12.68
CA GLU A 138 13.46 -0.89 -12.49
C GLU A 138 12.84 -1.39 -11.18
N MET A 139 12.91 -0.61 -10.12
CA MET A 139 12.20 -0.90 -8.88
C MET A 139 10.71 -1.10 -9.15
N TYR A 140 10.08 -0.16 -9.87
CA TYR A 140 8.65 -0.23 -10.16
C TYR A 140 8.33 -1.35 -11.17
N SER A 141 9.04 -1.42 -12.28
CA SER A 141 8.72 -2.37 -13.37
C SER A 141 9.02 -3.83 -12.99
N LYS A 142 10.14 -4.10 -12.33
CA LYS A 142 10.56 -5.45 -11.92
C LYS A 142 10.06 -5.85 -10.53
N LYS A 143 9.45 -4.93 -9.77
CA LYS A 143 9.00 -5.14 -8.37
C LYS A 143 10.13 -5.66 -7.44
N LYS A 144 11.36 -5.16 -7.68
CA LYS A 144 12.61 -5.52 -6.96
C LYS A 144 13.26 -4.28 -6.35
N PHE A 145 14.50 -4.40 -5.88
CA PHE A 145 15.37 -3.28 -5.45
C PHE A 145 14.77 -2.34 -4.40
N GLY A 146 14.05 -2.91 -3.42
CA GLY A 146 13.39 -2.13 -2.36
C GLY A 146 11.89 -1.90 -2.57
N TYR A 147 11.30 -2.35 -3.67
CA TYR A 147 9.87 -2.15 -3.99
C TYR A 147 8.93 -2.53 -2.84
N GLN A 148 9.12 -3.69 -2.22
CA GLN A 148 8.23 -4.14 -1.12
C GLN A 148 8.31 -3.22 0.10
N THR A 149 9.49 -2.66 0.37
CA THR A 149 9.68 -1.66 1.43
C THR A 149 8.90 -0.39 1.11
N VAL A 150 8.99 0.10 -0.15
CA VAL A 150 8.25 1.28 -0.61
C VAL A 150 6.73 1.05 -0.51
N ILE A 151 6.22 -0.09 -0.99
CA ILE A 151 4.78 -0.37 -0.98
C ILE A 151 4.23 -0.51 0.44
N ARG A 152 5.00 -1.06 1.36
CA ARG A 152 4.63 -1.12 2.78
C ARG A 152 4.51 0.28 3.40
N GLU A 153 5.42 1.19 3.10
CA GLU A 153 5.34 2.57 3.57
C GLU A 153 4.22 3.35 2.87
N TYR A 154 4.04 3.16 1.57
CA TYR A 154 2.94 3.73 0.78
C TYR A 154 1.56 3.39 1.35
N GLY A 155 1.37 2.15 1.79
CA GLY A 155 0.14 1.74 2.46
C GLY A 155 -0.14 2.43 3.80
N LYS A 156 0.87 3.04 4.42
CA LYS A 156 0.74 3.82 5.65
C LYS A 156 0.49 5.30 5.37
N ASP A 157 1.30 5.90 4.48
CA ASP A 157 1.26 7.33 4.16
C ASP A 157 1.94 7.59 2.80
N ARG A 158 1.14 8.03 1.83
CA ARG A 158 1.61 8.30 0.45
C ARG A 158 2.58 9.48 0.41
N GLU A 159 2.25 10.60 1.05
CA GLU A 159 3.06 11.83 1.00
C GLU A 159 4.41 11.62 1.68
N ARG A 160 4.39 10.94 2.83
CA ARG A 160 5.63 10.57 3.53
C ARG A 160 6.50 9.63 2.68
N THR A 161 5.89 8.70 1.95
CA THR A 161 6.63 7.77 1.07
C THR A 161 7.23 8.49 -0.12
N GLU A 162 6.52 9.45 -0.71
CA GLU A 162 7.05 10.31 -1.78
C GLU A 162 8.27 11.11 -1.29
N LYS A 163 8.15 11.75 -0.12
CA LYS A 163 9.27 12.48 0.52
C LYS A 163 10.45 11.55 0.82
N LEU A 164 10.18 10.34 1.32
CA LEU A 164 11.21 9.32 1.58
C LEU A 164 11.99 8.98 0.30
N LEU A 165 11.30 8.65 -0.79
CA LEU A 165 11.93 8.30 -2.06
C LEU A 165 12.73 9.46 -2.66
N LYS A 166 12.20 10.69 -2.62
CA LYS A 166 12.94 11.90 -3.05
C LYS A 166 14.20 12.13 -2.22
N THR A 167 14.12 11.89 -0.91
CA THR A 167 15.27 12.06 -0.01
C THR A 167 16.33 10.98 -0.25
N VAL A 168 15.93 9.72 -0.41
CA VAL A 168 16.86 8.63 -0.77
C VAL A 168 17.48 8.86 -2.15
N GLY A 169 16.69 9.32 -3.13
CA GLY A 169 17.18 9.63 -4.47
C GLY A 169 18.24 10.72 -4.44
N ARG A 170 18.01 11.82 -3.70
CA ARG A 170 19.03 12.88 -3.51
C ARG A 170 20.29 12.37 -2.83
N ALA A 171 20.15 11.45 -1.86
CA ALA A 171 21.29 10.80 -1.24
C ALA A 171 22.12 10.01 -2.25
N LEU A 172 21.47 9.26 -3.15
CA LEU A 172 22.17 8.49 -4.19
C LEU A 172 22.87 9.40 -5.21
N ILE A 173 22.30 10.56 -5.54
CA ILE A 173 22.94 11.55 -6.42
C ILE A 173 24.21 12.11 -5.73
N LEU A 174 24.11 12.51 -4.47
CA LEU A 174 25.27 13.00 -3.73
C LEU A 174 26.39 11.94 -3.61
N LEU A 175 26.03 10.66 -3.51
CA LEU A 175 27.01 9.57 -3.50
C LEU A 175 27.77 9.43 -4.82
N GLU A 176 27.20 9.81 -5.95
CA GLU A 176 27.94 9.85 -7.23
C GLU A 176 29.04 10.91 -7.18
N ASP A 177 28.72 12.12 -6.66
CA ASP A 177 29.68 13.21 -6.49
C ASP A 177 30.81 12.84 -5.50
N ILE A 178 30.45 12.21 -4.36
CA ILE A 178 31.40 11.76 -3.33
C ILE A 178 32.40 10.73 -3.91
N ARG A 179 31.93 9.81 -4.76
CA ARG A 179 32.81 8.83 -5.40
C ARG A 179 33.79 9.49 -6.38
N GLU A 180 33.39 10.55 -7.07
CA GLU A 180 34.25 11.28 -7.99
C GLU A 180 35.33 12.06 -7.25
N THR A 181 34.98 12.68 -6.10
CA THR A 181 35.91 13.48 -5.29
C THR A 181 36.79 12.62 -4.38
N GLN A 182 36.45 11.34 -4.17
CA GLN A 182 37.12 10.45 -3.21
C GLN A 182 37.12 10.99 -1.75
N GLU A 183 36.17 11.82 -1.41
CA GLU A 183 35.97 12.31 -0.05
C GLU A 183 35.29 11.23 0.82
N GLU A 184 35.62 11.23 2.11
CA GLU A 184 34.98 10.34 3.09
C GLU A 184 34.00 11.16 3.94
N TYR A 185 32.75 10.70 3.99
CA TYR A 185 31.68 11.31 4.76
C TYR A 185 31.26 10.40 5.93
N PRO A 186 31.30 10.87 7.17
CA PRO A 186 30.64 10.18 8.28
C PRO A 186 29.14 10.03 8.02
N LEU A 187 28.58 8.85 8.27
CA LEU A 187 27.16 8.54 7.98
C LEU A 187 26.21 9.55 8.64
N ALA A 188 26.49 9.97 9.88
CA ALA A 188 25.65 10.94 10.59
C ALA A 188 25.68 12.33 9.93
N VAL A 189 26.85 12.78 9.42
CA VAL A 189 26.98 14.04 8.69
C VAL A 189 26.23 13.98 7.37
N PHE A 190 26.47 12.93 6.59
CA PHE A 190 25.76 12.66 5.34
C PHE A 190 24.21 12.63 5.54
N SER A 191 23.77 11.93 6.58
CA SER A 191 22.34 11.84 6.92
C SER A 191 21.75 13.20 7.30
N ALA A 192 22.46 13.98 8.13
CA ALA A 192 22.02 15.29 8.58
C ALA A 192 21.95 16.32 7.44
N GLU A 193 22.92 16.30 6.53
CA GLU A 193 22.96 17.20 5.37
C GLU A 193 21.75 17.02 4.46
N ILE A 194 21.38 15.76 4.17
CA ILE A 194 20.29 15.44 3.24
C ILE A 194 18.91 15.58 3.88
N SER A 195 18.76 15.16 5.14
CA SER A 195 17.46 15.00 5.79
C SER A 195 17.22 15.91 7.00
N GLY A 196 18.26 16.55 7.54
CA GLY A 196 18.25 17.25 8.82
C GLY A 196 18.29 16.31 10.05
N ASN A 197 18.37 14.99 9.85
CA ASN A 197 18.41 14.00 10.92
C ASN A 197 19.66 13.10 10.79
N PRO A 198 20.61 13.11 11.74
CA PRO A 198 21.83 12.32 11.66
C PRO A 198 21.59 10.79 11.65
N HIS A 199 20.43 10.33 12.11
CA HIS A 199 20.05 8.92 12.18
C HIS A 199 19.15 8.48 11.01
N TYR A 200 18.97 9.32 10.01
CA TYR A 200 18.00 9.06 8.94
C TYR A 200 18.33 7.82 8.11
N PHE A 201 19.61 7.58 7.83
CA PHE A 201 20.09 6.46 7.04
C PHE A 201 20.72 5.32 7.87
N ASP A 202 20.48 5.27 9.17
CA ASP A 202 20.94 4.15 10.00
C ASP A 202 20.43 2.81 9.47
N GLN A 203 21.18 1.74 9.69
CA GLN A 203 20.91 0.38 9.17
C GLN A 203 19.49 -0.12 9.46
N GLY A 204 18.90 0.22 10.61
CA GLY A 204 17.56 -0.20 11.01
C GLY A 204 16.42 0.63 10.41
N THR A 205 16.72 1.75 9.73
CA THR A 205 15.71 2.65 9.19
C THR A 205 15.23 2.23 7.79
N THR A 206 13.99 2.60 7.44
CA THR A 206 13.47 2.40 6.09
C THR A 206 14.31 3.15 5.04
N ALA A 207 14.76 4.36 5.37
CA ALA A 207 15.61 5.15 4.48
C ALA A 207 16.98 4.49 4.25
N GLY A 208 17.63 4.01 5.32
CA GLY A 208 18.89 3.29 5.23
C GLY A 208 18.79 2.00 4.39
N GLN A 209 17.70 1.24 4.55
CA GLN A 209 17.43 0.07 3.72
C GLN A 209 17.29 0.43 2.24
N LEU A 210 16.54 1.49 1.91
CA LEU A 210 16.35 1.93 0.52
C LEU A 210 17.63 2.51 -0.08
N LEU A 211 18.42 3.25 0.70
CA LEU A 211 19.73 3.76 0.27
C LEU A 211 20.63 2.58 -0.16
N VAL A 212 20.71 1.54 0.66
CA VAL A 212 21.50 0.34 0.37
C VAL A 212 20.96 -0.38 -0.88
N HIS A 213 19.65 -0.47 -1.08
CA HIS A 213 19.11 -1.01 -2.33
C HIS A 213 19.55 -0.21 -3.57
N GLY A 214 19.59 1.11 -3.48
CA GLY A 214 20.10 1.97 -4.56
C GLY A 214 21.60 1.78 -4.81
N MET A 215 22.41 1.70 -3.75
CA MET A 215 23.85 1.40 -3.86
C MET A 215 24.10 0.05 -4.50
N CYS A 216 23.37 -0.99 -4.07
CA CYS A 216 23.48 -2.34 -4.66
C CYS A 216 23.10 -2.35 -6.13
N TYR A 217 22.05 -1.61 -6.50
CA TYR A 217 21.64 -1.45 -7.89
C TYR A 217 22.77 -0.81 -8.73
N ALA A 218 23.35 0.28 -8.25
CA ALA A 218 24.46 0.96 -8.92
C ALA A 218 25.70 0.09 -9.07
N ALA A 219 26.06 -0.65 -8.02
CA ALA A 219 27.22 -1.55 -8.00
C ALA A 219 26.96 -2.92 -8.65
N ARG A 220 25.72 -3.23 -9.05
CA ARG A 220 25.28 -4.55 -9.56
C ARG A 220 25.61 -5.70 -8.61
N THR A 221 25.38 -5.49 -7.31
CA THR A 221 25.63 -6.46 -6.25
C THR A 221 24.34 -6.85 -5.54
N ASP A 222 24.38 -7.97 -4.83
CA ASP A 222 23.27 -8.40 -3.99
C ASP A 222 23.15 -7.57 -2.72
N TYR A 223 21.98 -7.58 -2.11
CA TYR A 223 21.73 -6.89 -0.85
C TYR A 223 22.57 -7.53 0.28
N PRO A 224 23.19 -6.72 1.17
CA PRO A 224 24.05 -7.23 2.23
C PRO A 224 23.35 -8.20 3.18
N GLU A 225 23.90 -9.38 3.37
CA GLU A 225 23.36 -10.43 4.23
C GLU A 225 23.56 -10.16 5.73
N ASN A 226 24.53 -9.31 6.07
CA ASN A 226 24.90 -9.03 7.46
C ASN A 226 25.47 -7.61 7.63
N ALA A 227 25.66 -7.19 8.89
CA ALA A 227 26.14 -5.86 9.23
C ALA A 227 27.57 -5.57 8.72
N HIS A 228 28.39 -6.60 8.58
CA HIS A 228 29.76 -6.43 8.03
C HIS A 228 29.72 -6.04 6.56
N ARG A 229 28.98 -6.78 5.73
CA ARG A 229 28.79 -6.47 4.32
C ARG A 229 28.07 -5.13 4.10
N TRP A 230 27.16 -4.77 4.99
CA TRP A 230 26.52 -3.45 4.98
C TRP A 230 27.55 -2.34 5.16
N ARG A 231 28.47 -2.48 6.14
CA ARG A 231 29.54 -1.52 6.37
C ARG A 231 30.53 -1.45 5.18
N GLU A 232 30.93 -2.58 4.64
CA GLU A 232 31.79 -2.63 3.45
C GLU A 232 31.17 -1.88 2.26
N LEU A 233 29.87 -2.04 2.04
CA LEU A 233 29.14 -1.33 0.99
C LEU A 233 29.13 0.19 1.22
N LEU A 234 28.90 0.65 2.44
CA LEU A 234 28.97 2.08 2.76
C LEU A 234 30.39 2.64 2.52
N LEU A 235 31.41 1.97 3.05
CA LEU A 235 32.80 2.38 2.89
C LEU A 235 33.23 2.43 1.42
N SER A 236 32.82 1.46 0.61
CA SER A 236 33.11 1.47 -0.83
C SER A 236 32.40 2.60 -1.60
N ASN A 237 31.42 3.26 -0.98
CA ASN A 237 30.74 4.44 -1.50
C ASN A 237 31.17 5.75 -0.80
N GLY A 238 32.29 5.75 -0.07
CA GLY A 238 32.80 6.94 0.62
C GLY A 238 32.05 7.29 1.91
N ILE A 239 31.16 6.43 2.40
CA ILE A 239 30.44 6.66 3.65
C ILE A 239 31.07 5.85 4.79
N VAL A 240 31.58 6.57 5.79
CA VAL A 240 32.14 5.98 7.01
C VAL A 240 31.02 5.76 8.02
N PRO A 241 30.64 4.52 8.35
CA PRO A 241 29.67 4.24 9.39
C PRO A 241 30.20 4.71 10.74
N ASP A 242 29.35 5.37 11.53
CA ASP A 242 29.74 5.82 12.87
C ASP A 242 30.07 4.61 13.76
N ASN A 243 31.32 4.47 14.06
CA ASN A 243 31.79 3.63 15.15
C ASN A 243 31.75 4.49 16.42
N ILE A 244 30.57 4.74 16.97
CA ILE A 244 30.48 5.20 18.36
C ILE A 244 30.86 4.00 19.22
N SER A 245 32.16 3.81 19.41
CA SER A 245 32.63 2.96 20.49
C SER A 245 32.27 3.70 21.79
N SER A 246 31.48 3.08 22.64
CA SER A 246 31.16 3.59 24.00
C SER A 246 32.39 3.59 24.92
N ILE A 247 33.59 3.58 24.35
CA ILE A 247 34.84 3.62 25.11
C ILE A 247 35.20 5.09 25.36
N VAL A 248 34.82 5.56 26.50
CA VAL A 248 35.28 6.86 27.03
C VAL A 248 36.66 6.65 27.64
N HIS A 249 37.70 7.20 27.02
CA HIS A 249 39.01 7.27 27.65
C HIS A 249 38.98 8.43 28.66
N ILE A 250 38.91 8.06 29.94
CA ILE A 250 38.95 9.06 31.03
C ILE A 250 40.36 9.11 31.59
N TYR A 251 41.03 10.23 31.43
CA TYR A 251 42.32 10.49 32.05
C TYR A 251 42.12 11.33 33.32
N GLY A 252 42.81 10.96 34.40
CA GLY A 252 42.89 11.77 35.62
C GLY A 252 41.70 11.63 36.58
N LEU A 253 40.82 10.61 36.42
CA LEU A 253 39.83 10.29 37.42
C LEU A 253 40.50 9.66 38.65
N ARG A 254 40.27 10.26 39.82
CA ARG A 254 40.53 9.60 41.12
C ARG A 254 39.24 9.02 41.63
N LEU A 255 39.24 7.73 41.86
CA LEU A 255 38.10 6.99 42.41
C LEU A 255 38.25 6.91 43.94
N GLN A 256 37.22 7.30 44.69
CA GLN A 256 37.13 7.08 46.10
C GLN A 256 36.38 5.79 46.39
N ILE A 257 37.05 4.78 46.88
CA ILE A 257 36.43 3.49 47.26
C ILE A 257 36.68 3.32 48.78
N GLY A 258 35.61 3.25 49.57
CA GLY A 258 35.72 2.97 51.00
C GLY A 258 36.44 4.04 51.84
N GLY A 259 36.48 5.29 51.35
CA GLY A 259 37.12 6.41 52.07
C GLY A 259 38.56 6.70 51.66
N ASP A 260 39.18 5.84 50.85
CA ASP A 260 40.55 6.06 50.34
C ASP A 260 40.52 6.51 48.84
N TRP A 261 41.51 7.33 48.49
CA TRP A 261 41.71 7.83 47.10
C TRP A 261 42.74 6.93 46.38
N HIS A 262 42.36 6.34 45.27
CA HIS A 262 43.17 5.52 44.40
C HIS A 262 43.39 6.19 43.01
#